data_a928acf3ad86c84e830758046444609c
#
_entry.id   a928acf3ad86c84e830758046444609c
#
_cell.length_a   1.000
_cell.length_b   1.000
_cell.length_c   1.000
_cell.angle_alpha   90.00
_cell.angle_beta   90.00
_cell.angle_gamma   90.00
#
_symmetry.space_group_name_H-M   'P 1'
#
loop_
_entity.id
_entity.type
_entity.pdbx_description
1 polymer ?
#
loop_
_entity_poly.entity_id
_entity_poly.type
_entity_poly.pdbx_seq_one_letter_code
_entity_poly.pdbx_strand_id
1 'polypeptide(L)'
;GSVDIVIGTHRLLSKSVSYKNLGLLMIDEEQRFGVTHKEKLKQMKNDIDVLTLTATPIPRTLHMSLVGIRDMSVLEEPPVDRMPIQTFVMEKSEPIVREAILREIGRGGQVYYVYNRVGNMDIVANEIAKLVPEAVVAFAHGQMNERELERTMFRFVEGEIDVLVATTIVETGLDIPNVNTIIIEDADRLGLSQLYQLRGRVGLSLIHISEPTRRSYIS
;
A
#
# COMPACT_ATOMS: atom_id res chain seq x y z
N GLY A 1 -9.06 25.82 23.02
CA GLY A 1 -9.58 24.58 22.47
C GLY A 1 -9.67 23.52 23.53
N SER A 2 -10.57 22.60 23.34
CA SER A 2 -10.75 21.43 24.21
C SER A 2 -10.00 20.18 23.69
N VAL A 3 -9.24 20.32 22.60
CA VAL A 3 -8.56 19.21 21.93
C VAL A 3 -7.10 19.62 21.65
N ASP A 4 -6.18 18.81 22.13
CA ASP A 4 -4.73 19.07 22.01
C ASP A 4 -4.12 18.37 20.78
N ILE A 5 -4.67 17.22 20.38
CA ILE A 5 -4.22 16.43 19.22
C ILE A 5 -5.40 16.15 18.30
N VAL A 6 -5.23 16.47 17.01
CA VAL A 6 -6.23 16.19 15.97
C VAL A 6 -5.60 15.32 14.88
N ILE A 7 -6.21 14.19 14.60
CA ILE A 7 -5.79 13.27 13.54
C ILE A 7 -6.88 13.24 12.46
N GLY A 8 -6.50 13.36 11.20
CA GLY A 8 -7.45 13.33 10.10
C GLY A 8 -6.80 13.39 8.73
N THR A 9 -7.62 13.43 7.71
CA THR A 9 -7.20 13.51 6.31
C THR A 9 -6.90 14.95 5.88
N HIS A 10 -6.63 15.17 4.60
CA HIS A 10 -6.47 16.51 3.99
C HIS A 10 -7.61 17.48 4.32
N ARG A 11 -8.76 17.01 4.82
CA ARG A 11 -9.85 17.86 5.32
C ARG A 11 -9.44 18.76 6.49
N LEU A 12 -8.43 18.36 7.26
CA LEU A 12 -7.85 19.22 8.29
C LEU A 12 -7.22 20.51 7.72
N LEU A 13 -6.89 20.53 6.44
CA LEU A 13 -6.39 21.70 5.73
C LEU A 13 -7.52 22.58 5.17
N SER A 14 -8.79 22.27 5.42
CA SER A 14 -9.92 23.06 4.92
C SER A 14 -10.01 24.41 5.63
N LYS A 15 -10.64 25.40 4.98
CA LYS A 15 -10.85 26.73 5.58
C LYS A 15 -11.78 26.70 6.80
N SER A 16 -12.54 25.62 6.98
CA SER A 16 -13.46 25.45 8.10
C SER A 16 -12.76 25.00 9.39
N VAL A 17 -11.50 24.60 9.32
CA VAL A 17 -10.69 24.20 10.48
C VAL A 17 -9.77 25.35 10.86
N SER A 18 -9.85 25.77 12.12
CA SER A 18 -9.02 26.83 12.68
C SER A 18 -8.24 26.29 13.89
N TYR A 19 -6.96 26.50 13.89
CA TYR A 19 -6.06 26.11 14.98
C TYR A 19 -5.73 27.33 15.82
N LYS A 20 -5.94 27.24 17.15
CA LYS A 20 -5.70 28.36 18.04
C LYS A 20 -4.20 28.58 18.29
N ASN A 21 -3.46 27.49 18.49
CA ASN A 21 -2.02 27.51 18.75
C ASN A 21 -1.42 26.18 18.29
N LEU A 22 -1.12 26.09 16.99
CA LEU A 22 -0.52 24.90 16.40
C LEU A 22 0.99 24.94 16.64
N GLY A 23 1.53 23.95 17.36
CA GLY A 23 2.96 23.84 17.63
C GLY A 23 3.66 22.80 16.76
N LEU A 24 2.98 21.70 16.44
CA LEU A 24 3.54 20.60 15.65
C LEU A 24 2.57 20.15 14.55
N LEU A 25 3.08 20.01 13.35
CA LEU A 25 2.37 19.45 12.21
C LEU A 25 3.07 18.15 11.76
N MET A 26 2.39 17.02 11.86
CA MET A 26 2.86 15.74 11.34
C MET A 26 2.17 15.42 10.02
N ILE A 27 2.94 15.09 8.99
CA ILE A 27 2.44 14.82 7.64
C ILE A 27 2.95 13.46 7.20
N ASP A 28 2.04 12.55 6.90
CA ASP A 28 2.37 11.27 6.30
C ASP A 28 2.15 11.33 4.77
N GLU A 29 3.07 10.77 4.00
CA GLU A 29 2.99 10.66 2.54
C GLU A 29 2.72 12.02 1.82
N GLU A 30 3.46 13.08 2.16
CA GLU A 30 3.29 14.45 1.62
C GLU A 30 3.22 14.47 0.07
N GLN A 31 3.87 13.52 -0.61
CA GLN A 31 3.88 13.42 -2.07
C GLN A 31 2.49 13.13 -2.66
N ARG A 32 1.58 12.55 -1.89
CA ARG A 32 0.20 12.25 -2.31
C ARG A 32 -0.72 13.47 -2.30
N PHE A 33 -0.30 14.57 -1.69
CA PHE A 33 -1.11 15.80 -1.67
C PHE A 33 -1.05 16.54 -3.01
N GLY A 34 -2.20 17.01 -3.46
CA GLY A 34 -2.31 17.90 -4.62
C GLY A 34 -1.67 19.28 -4.36
N VAL A 35 -1.43 20.03 -5.45
CA VAL A 35 -0.73 21.32 -5.43
C VAL A 35 -1.32 22.31 -4.41
N THR A 36 -2.64 22.46 -4.40
CA THR A 36 -3.35 23.38 -3.50
C THR A 36 -3.13 23.04 -2.01
N HIS A 37 -3.09 21.74 -1.67
CA HIS A 37 -2.82 21.30 -0.31
C HIS A 37 -1.36 21.54 0.07
N LYS A 38 -0.42 21.30 -0.86
CA LYS A 38 1.01 21.58 -0.64
C LYS A 38 1.29 23.06 -0.39
N GLU A 39 0.61 23.96 -1.10
CA GLU A 39 0.71 25.40 -0.87
C GLU A 39 0.21 25.80 0.52
N LYS A 40 -0.92 25.26 0.96
CA LYS A 40 -1.41 25.49 2.33
C LYS A 40 -0.46 24.95 3.38
N LEU A 41 0.03 23.73 3.21
CA LEU A 41 1.05 23.15 4.08
C LEU A 41 2.28 24.04 4.15
N LYS A 42 2.74 24.56 3.03
CA LYS A 42 3.88 25.49 2.98
C LYS A 42 3.63 26.78 3.80
N GLN A 43 2.43 27.33 3.73
CA GLN A 43 2.05 28.51 4.51
C GLN A 43 2.00 28.21 6.01
N MET A 44 1.53 27.02 6.42
CA MET A 44 1.47 26.61 7.81
C MET A 44 2.84 26.30 8.42
N LYS A 45 3.83 25.92 7.58
CA LYS A 45 5.18 25.51 8.02
C LYS A 45 6.06 26.67 8.52
N ASN A 46 5.66 27.92 8.33
CA ASN A 46 6.55 29.06 8.60
C ASN A 46 6.83 29.30 10.08
N ASP A 47 5.91 28.92 10.99
CA ASP A 47 6.00 29.25 12.42
C ASP A 47 5.77 28.04 13.34
N ILE A 48 5.86 26.82 12.82
CA ILE A 48 5.60 25.59 13.57
C ILE A 48 6.63 24.52 13.25
N ASP A 49 6.84 23.59 14.17
CA ASP A 49 7.61 22.38 13.90
C ASP A 49 6.87 21.45 12.94
N VAL A 50 7.62 20.88 12.00
CA VAL A 50 7.02 19.99 10.98
C VAL A 50 7.79 18.70 10.89
N LEU A 51 7.09 17.58 11.12
CA LEU A 51 7.59 16.24 10.90
C LEU A 51 6.91 15.66 9.64
N THR A 52 7.69 15.33 8.64
CA THR A 52 7.20 14.65 7.43
C THR A 52 7.68 13.21 7.42
N LEU A 53 6.75 12.27 7.25
CA LEU A 53 7.02 10.85 7.14
C LEU A 53 6.82 10.40 5.70
N THR A 54 7.62 9.44 5.24
CA THR A 54 7.44 8.80 3.94
C THR A 54 7.96 7.37 3.96
N ALA A 55 7.18 6.45 3.41
CA ALA A 55 7.61 5.06 3.19
C ALA A 55 8.35 4.88 1.85
N THR A 56 8.41 5.93 1.02
CA THR A 56 9.08 5.87 -0.28
C THR A 56 10.60 5.98 -0.09
N PRO A 57 11.40 5.04 -0.62
CA PRO A 57 12.84 5.15 -0.54
C PRO A 57 13.32 6.46 -1.19
N ILE A 58 14.11 7.24 -0.48
CA ILE A 58 14.71 8.46 -1.01
C ILE A 58 16.04 8.08 -1.67
N PRO A 59 16.24 8.34 -2.97
CA PRO A 59 17.51 8.08 -3.63
C PRO A 59 18.66 8.76 -2.88
N ARG A 60 19.80 8.11 -2.77
CA ARG A 60 20.97 8.61 -2.03
C ARG A 60 21.40 10.02 -2.48
N THR A 61 21.30 10.31 -3.77
CA THR A 61 21.58 11.64 -4.33
C THR A 61 20.62 12.70 -3.81
N LEU A 62 19.33 12.39 -3.69
CA LEU A 62 18.34 13.31 -3.14
C LEU A 62 18.53 13.47 -1.63
N HIS A 63 18.88 12.38 -0.93
CA HIS A 63 19.25 12.41 0.48
C HIS A 63 20.39 13.40 0.72
N MET A 64 21.48 13.29 -0.03
CA MET A 64 22.63 14.19 0.10
C MET A 64 22.31 15.65 -0.20
N SER A 65 21.39 15.94 -1.13
CA SER A 65 20.98 17.31 -1.44
C SER A 65 20.03 17.92 -0.40
N LEU A 66 19.36 17.10 0.41
CA LEU A 66 18.48 17.55 1.49
C LEU A 66 19.21 17.70 2.83
N VAL A 67 20.35 17.04 3.00
CA VAL A 67 21.21 17.19 4.19
C VAL A 67 21.73 18.63 4.26
N GLY A 68 21.41 19.33 5.33
CA GLY A 68 21.75 20.74 5.52
C GLY A 68 20.60 21.72 5.23
N ILE A 69 19.50 21.26 4.61
CA ILE A 69 18.27 22.04 4.44
C ILE A 69 17.20 21.58 5.43
N ARG A 70 17.21 20.30 5.79
CA ARG A 70 16.30 19.68 6.77
C ARG A 70 17.03 18.62 7.55
N ASP A 71 16.70 18.49 8.82
CA ASP A 71 17.09 17.35 9.61
C ASP A 71 16.35 16.12 9.07
N MET A 72 17.08 15.03 8.83
CA MET A 72 16.53 13.81 8.27
C MET A 72 17.04 12.58 9.03
N SER A 73 16.11 11.74 9.44
CA SER A 73 16.38 10.44 10.03
C SER A 73 15.90 9.33 9.10
N VAL A 74 16.72 8.32 8.92
CA VAL A 74 16.39 7.11 8.14
C VAL A 74 16.17 5.96 9.11
N LEU A 75 15.01 5.30 9.02
CA LEU A 75 14.72 4.08 9.76
C LEU A 75 15.24 2.91 8.92
N GLU A 76 16.40 2.38 9.28
CA GLU A 76 17.06 1.29 8.54
C GLU A 76 16.68 -0.10 9.08
N GLU A 77 16.32 -0.18 10.36
CA GLU A 77 15.97 -1.44 11.00
C GLU A 77 14.45 -1.66 10.99
N PRO A 78 13.99 -2.86 10.55
CA PRO A 78 12.59 -3.22 10.68
C PRO A 78 12.23 -3.43 12.16
N PRO A 79 10.94 -3.36 12.54
CA PRO A 79 10.48 -3.76 13.87
C PRO A 79 10.95 -5.18 14.21
N VAL A 80 11.27 -5.41 15.49
CA VAL A 80 11.90 -6.65 15.99
C VAL A 80 11.11 -7.92 15.62
N ASP A 81 9.79 -7.82 15.52
CA ASP A 81 8.90 -8.94 15.23
C ASP A 81 8.58 -9.13 13.75
N ARG A 82 9.18 -8.34 12.86
CA ARG A 82 8.89 -8.41 11.42
C ARG A 82 9.83 -9.40 10.74
N MET A 83 9.26 -10.52 10.29
CA MET A 83 9.99 -11.50 9.48
C MET A 83 10.36 -10.93 8.10
N PRO A 84 11.53 -11.23 7.56
CA PRO A 84 11.93 -10.82 6.22
C PRO A 84 10.98 -11.42 5.17
N ILE A 85 10.52 -10.56 4.25
CA ILE A 85 9.64 -10.95 3.18
C ILE A 85 10.46 -11.62 2.08
N GLN A 86 10.12 -12.87 1.74
CA GLN A 86 10.71 -13.55 0.58
C GLN A 86 10.07 -13.03 -0.70
N THR A 87 10.88 -12.54 -1.61
CA THR A 87 10.43 -11.96 -2.87
C THR A 87 10.93 -12.82 -4.03
N PHE A 88 10.01 -13.19 -4.93
CA PHE A 88 10.29 -13.94 -6.15
C PHE A 88 9.90 -13.11 -7.35
N VAL A 89 10.72 -13.13 -8.39
CA VAL A 89 10.44 -12.49 -9.68
C VAL A 89 10.50 -13.56 -10.74
N MET A 90 9.39 -13.83 -11.41
CA MET A 90 9.26 -14.95 -12.35
C MET A 90 8.22 -14.67 -13.44
N GLU A 91 8.19 -15.48 -14.47
CA GLU A 91 7.13 -15.45 -15.48
C GLU A 91 5.82 -16.00 -14.89
N LYS A 92 4.68 -15.45 -15.35
CA LYS A 92 3.35 -15.89 -14.92
C LYS A 92 3.14 -17.37 -15.24
N SER A 93 2.80 -18.10 -14.22
CA SER A 93 2.51 -19.51 -14.31
C SER A 93 1.30 -19.84 -13.46
N GLU A 94 0.23 -20.31 -14.09
CA GLU A 94 -0.99 -20.70 -13.37
C GLU A 94 -0.73 -21.71 -12.26
N PRO A 95 0.12 -22.75 -12.45
CA PRO A 95 0.45 -23.67 -11.36
C PRO A 95 1.09 -22.98 -10.16
N ILE A 96 1.99 -22.02 -10.39
CA ILE A 96 2.66 -21.28 -9.30
C ILE A 96 1.67 -20.37 -8.56
N VAL A 97 0.82 -19.66 -9.31
CA VAL A 97 -0.24 -18.81 -8.71
C VAL A 97 -1.18 -19.67 -7.86
N ARG A 98 -1.62 -20.82 -8.40
CA ARG A 98 -2.47 -21.77 -7.68
C ARG A 98 -1.80 -22.28 -6.40
N GLU A 99 -0.56 -22.72 -6.51
CA GLU A 99 0.20 -23.23 -5.35
C GLU A 99 0.37 -22.15 -4.26
N ALA A 100 0.72 -20.92 -4.64
CA ALA A 100 0.88 -19.82 -3.71
C ALA A 100 -0.43 -19.51 -2.96
N ILE A 101 -1.56 -19.46 -3.68
CA ILE A 101 -2.87 -19.22 -3.07
C ILE A 101 -3.25 -20.36 -2.13
N LEU A 102 -3.15 -21.62 -2.59
CA LEU A 102 -3.50 -22.78 -1.76
C LEU A 102 -2.64 -22.91 -0.50
N ARG A 103 -1.35 -22.60 -0.61
CA ARG A 103 -0.44 -22.59 0.53
C ARG A 103 -0.86 -21.56 1.57
N GLU A 104 -1.29 -20.38 1.13
CA GLU A 104 -1.74 -19.32 2.01
C GLU A 104 -3.04 -19.69 2.72
N ILE A 105 -4.04 -20.15 1.97
CA ILE A 105 -5.33 -20.60 2.50
C ILE A 105 -5.14 -21.77 3.48
N GLY A 106 -4.26 -22.72 3.15
CA GLY A 106 -3.97 -23.88 3.98
C GLY A 106 -3.42 -23.54 5.36
N ARG A 107 -2.89 -22.35 5.57
CA ARG A 107 -2.44 -21.84 6.88
C ARG A 107 -3.39 -20.81 7.50
N GLY A 108 -4.57 -20.60 6.89
CA GLY A 108 -5.58 -19.66 7.37
C GLY A 108 -5.28 -18.19 7.02
N GLY A 109 -4.35 -17.95 6.09
CA GLY A 109 -4.01 -16.62 5.62
C GLY A 109 -4.81 -16.20 4.38
N GLN A 110 -4.60 -14.96 3.96
CA GLN A 110 -5.27 -14.32 2.83
C GLN A 110 -4.26 -13.79 1.82
N VAL A 111 -4.71 -13.59 0.59
CA VAL A 111 -3.85 -13.18 -0.53
C VAL A 111 -4.34 -11.87 -1.13
N TYR A 112 -3.42 -10.92 -1.32
CA TYR A 112 -3.62 -9.83 -2.26
C TYR A 112 -3.16 -10.27 -3.65
N TYR A 113 -4.03 -10.09 -4.64
CA TYR A 113 -3.69 -10.21 -6.06
C TYR A 113 -3.78 -8.83 -6.71
N VAL A 114 -2.62 -8.22 -6.95
CA VAL A 114 -2.55 -6.86 -7.50
C VAL A 114 -2.59 -6.91 -9.02
N TYR A 115 -3.64 -6.31 -9.58
CA TYR A 115 -3.85 -6.19 -11.02
C TYR A 115 -4.19 -4.75 -11.39
N ASN A 116 -3.33 -4.09 -12.15
CA ASN A 116 -3.42 -2.64 -12.35
C ASN A 116 -4.26 -2.20 -13.56
N ARG A 117 -5.30 -2.99 -13.93
CA ARG A 117 -6.22 -2.64 -15.03
C ARG A 117 -7.66 -2.83 -14.60
N VAL A 118 -8.34 -1.72 -14.31
CA VAL A 118 -9.72 -1.74 -13.79
C VAL A 118 -10.70 -2.45 -14.73
N GLY A 119 -10.58 -2.23 -16.05
CA GLY A 119 -11.55 -2.71 -17.03
C GLY A 119 -11.72 -4.23 -17.17
N ASN A 120 -10.78 -5.04 -16.66
CA ASN A 120 -10.80 -6.50 -16.78
C ASN A 120 -10.65 -7.21 -15.42
N MET A 121 -10.91 -6.52 -14.34
CA MET A 121 -10.65 -7.05 -13.01
C MET A 121 -11.62 -8.15 -12.61
N ASP A 122 -12.85 -8.05 -13.04
CA ASP A 122 -13.88 -9.09 -12.93
C ASP A 122 -13.48 -10.37 -13.68
N ILE A 123 -12.89 -10.24 -14.87
CA ILE A 123 -12.39 -11.37 -15.65
C ILE A 123 -11.26 -12.07 -14.91
N VAL A 124 -10.27 -11.30 -14.42
CA VAL A 124 -9.14 -11.86 -13.66
C VAL A 124 -9.62 -12.52 -12.37
N ALA A 125 -10.54 -11.91 -11.63
CA ALA A 125 -11.11 -12.52 -10.44
C ALA A 125 -11.80 -13.85 -10.74
N ASN A 126 -12.54 -13.93 -11.86
CA ASN A 126 -13.18 -15.15 -12.32
C ASN A 126 -12.17 -16.22 -12.78
N GLU A 127 -11.06 -15.82 -13.43
CA GLU A 127 -9.98 -16.72 -13.80
C GLU A 127 -9.33 -17.34 -12.57
N ILE A 128 -9.03 -16.52 -11.55
CA ILE A 128 -8.47 -17.00 -10.28
C ILE A 128 -9.46 -17.92 -9.56
N ALA A 129 -10.74 -17.58 -9.53
CA ALA A 129 -11.77 -18.44 -8.93
C ALA A 129 -11.90 -19.79 -9.66
N LYS A 130 -11.68 -19.85 -10.97
CA LYS A 130 -11.63 -21.10 -11.71
C LYS A 130 -10.34 -21.87 -11.45
N LEU A 131 -9.21 -21.17 -11.32
CA LEU A 131 -7.91 -21.76 -11.05
C LEU A 131 -7.84 -22.38 -9.64
N VAL A 132 -8.48 -21.73 -8.66
CA VAL A 132 -8.52 -22.15 -7.26
C VAL A 132 -9.98 -22.17 -6.77
N PRO A 133 -10.76 -23.23 -7.13
CA PRO A 133 -12.17 -23.31 -6.73
C PRO A 133 -12.40 -23.41 -5.23
N GLU A 134 -11.33 -23.73 -4.48
CA GLU A 134 -11.33 -23.82 -3.02
C GLU A 134 -11.34 -22.43 -2.35
N ALA A 135 -10.98 -21.37 -3.11
CA ALA A 135 -10.83 -20.01 -2.60
C ALA A 135 -12.09 -19.16 -2.83
N VAL A 136 -12.43 -18.34 -1.86
CA VAL A 136 -13.40 -17.26 -2.02
C VAL A 136 -12.68 -16.06 -2.59
N VAL A 137 -12.94 -15.73 -3.86
CA VAL A 137 -12.30 -14.64 -4.59
C VAL A 137 -13.25 -13.46 -4.73
N ALA A 138 -12.76 -12.26 -4.46
CA ALA A 138 -13.47 -11.02 -4.73
C ALA A 138 -12.52 -10.00 -5.38
N PHE A 139 -13.06 -8.91 -5.92
CA PHE A 139 -12.25 -7.83 -6.45
C PHE A 139 -12.68 -6.47 -5.90
N ALA A 140 -11.73 -5.52 -5.89
CA ALA A 140 -11.96 -4.16 -5.42
C ALA A 140 -11.09 -3.14 -6.20
N HIS A 141 -11.68 -2.02 -6.61
CA HIS A 141 -10.98 -0.92 -7.28
C HIS A 141 -11.63 0.43 -6.97
N GLY A 142 -10.85 1.52 -7.14
CA GLY A 142 -11.29 2.87 -6.78
C GLY A 142 -12.43 3.48 -7.59
N GLN A 143 -12.90 2.81 -8.65
CA GLN A 143 -14.06 3.24 -9.44
C GLN A 143 -15.36 2.53 -9.02
N MET A 144 -15.30 1.60 -8.07
CA MET A 144 -16.50 0.99 -7.48
C MET A 144 -17.29 2.00 -6.67
N ASN A 145 -18.58 1.71 -6.49
CA ASN A 145 -19.40 2.45 -5.54
C ASN A 145 -18.81 2.32 -4.13
N GLU A 146 -18.74 3.43 -3.41
CA GLU A 146 -18.13 3.50 -2.07
C GLU A 146 -18.68 2.43 -1.10
N ARG A 147 -20.01 2.24 -1.11
CA ARG A 147 -20.67 1.22 -0.26
C ARG A 147 -20.28 -0.21 -0.63
N GLU A 148 -20.12 -0.49 -1.91
CA GLU A 148 -19.72 -1.80 -2.40
C GLU A 148 -18.25 -2.07 -2.06
N LEU A 149 -17.39 -1.06 -2.24
CA LEU A 149 -16.00 -1.12 -1.85
C LEU A 149 -15.83 -1.37 -0.35
N GLU A 150 -16.51 -0.58 0.48
CA GLU A 150 -16.50 -0.75 1.94
C GLU A 150 -16.97 -2.15 2.35
N ARG A 151 -18.06 -2.64 1.77
CA ARG A 151 -18.58 -3.98 2.04
C ARG A 151 -17.57 -5.08 1.67
N THR A 152 -16.95 -4.97 0.49
CA THR A 152 -15.95 -5.95 0.03
C THR A 152 -14.72 -5.93 0.95
N MET A 153 -14.23 -4.75 1.29
CA MET A 153 -13.10 -4.59 2.20
C MET A 153 -13.41 -5.12 3.60
N PHE A 154 -14.61 -4.84 4.12
CA PHE A 154 -15.04 -5.37 5.42
C PHE A 154 -15.05 -6.90 5.42
N ARG A 155 -15.65 -7.53 4.41
CA ARG A 155 -15.67 -9.00 4.28
C ARG A 155 -14.26 -9.59 4.16
N PHE A 156 -13.35 -8.87 3.50
CA PHE A 156 -11.96 -9.29 3.41
C PHE A 156 -11.24 -9.20 4.77
N VAL A 157 -11.44 -8.13 5.53
CA VAL A 157 -10.90 -7.98 6.89
C VAL A 157 -11.43 -9.06 7.83
N GLU A 158 -12.72 -9.41 7.74
CA GLU A 158 -13.35 -10.48 8.54
C GLU A 158 -12.94 -11.90 8.11
N GLY A 159 -12.12 -12.05 7.05
CA GLY A 159 -11.65 -13.35 6.58
C GLY A 159 -12.69 -14.15 5.77
N GLU A 160 -13.77 -13.52 5.31
CA GLU A 160 -14.77 -14.17 4.45
C GLU A 160 -14.30 -14.29 2.98
N ILE A 161 -13.22 -13.61 2.62
CA ILE A 161 -12.61 -13.59 1.28
C ILE A 161 -11.16 -14.02 1.43
N ASP A 162 -10.76 -15.03 0.69
CA ASP A 162 -9.40 -15.58 0.73
C ASP A 162 -8.45 -14.82 -0.20
N VAL A 163 -8.95 -14.43 -1.38
CA VAL A 163 -8.15 -13.71 -2.39
C VAL A 163 -8.86 -12.42 -2.79
N LEU A 164 -8.21 -11.29 -2.56
CA LEU A 164 -8.68 -9.99 -3.02
C LEU A 164 -7.89 -9.55 -4.25
N VAL A 165 -8.54 -9.53 -5.41
CA VAL A 165 -8.01 -8.94 -6.64
C VAL A 165 -8.22 -7.42 -6.54
N ALA A 166 -7.13 -6.66 -6.53
CA ALA A 166 -7.22 -5.22 -6.31
C ALA A 166 -6.23 -4.44 -7.19
N THR A 167 -6.56 -3.18 -7.47
CA THR A 167 -5.58 -2.22 -7.99
C THR A 167 -4.65 -1.79 -6.87
N THR A 168 -3.80 -0.79 -7.13
CA THR A 168 -2.97 -0.13 -6.12
C THR A 168 -3.76 0.51 -4.96
N ILE A 169 -5.09 0.33 -4.90
CA ILE A 169 -5.93 0.73 -3.74
C ILE A 169 -5.44 0.09 -2.43
N VAL A 170 -4.77 -1.05 -2.53
CA VAL A 170 -4.09 -1.71 -1.41
C VAL A 170 -2.99 -0.82 -0.79
N GLU A 171 -2.49 0.17 -1.52
CA GLU A 171 -1.52 1.17 -1.01
C GLU A 171 -2.12 2.07 0.07
N THR A 172 -3.45 2.12 0.23
CA THR A 172 -4.16 3.11 1.05
C THR A 172 -4.10 2.93 2.57
N GLY A 173 -3.21 2.09 3.08
CA GLY A 173 -2.87 2.10 4.51
C GLY A 173 -3.66 1.13 5.39
N LEU A 174 -4.51 0.28 4.84
CA LEU A 174 -5.10 -0.80 5.60
C LEU A 174 -4.04 -1.88 5.88
N ASP A 175 -3.74 -2.07 7.15
CA ASP A 175 -2.93 -3.20 7.61
C ASP A 175 -3.88 -4.36 7.94
N ILE A 176 -3.80 -5.44 7.17
CA ILE A 176 -4.61 -6.64 7.39
C ILE A 176 -3.67 -7.77 7.81
N PRO A 177 -3.65 -8.11 9.09
CA PRO A 177 -2.66 -9.03 9.65
C PRO A 177 -2.62 -10.41 9.00
N ASN A 178 -3.75 -10.87 8.46
CA ASN A 178 -3.88 -12.20 7.84
C ASN A 178 -3.40 -12.24 6.38
N VAL A 179 -3.13 -11.09 5.77
CA VAL A 179 -2.60 -11.05 4.41
C VAL A 179 -1.09 -11.19 4.44
N ASN A 180 -0.62 -12.36 4.13
CA ASN A 180 0.79 -12.72 4.19
C ASN A 180 1.40 -13.00 2.81
N THR A 181 0.59 -13.09 1.78
CA THR A 181 1.04 -13.27 0.40
C THR A 181 0.49 -12.16 -0.49
N ILE A 182 1.35 -11.59 -1.32
CA ILE A 182 0.98 -10.66 -2.37
C ILE A 182 1.48 -11.17 -3.71
N ILE A 183 0.61 -11.23 -4.69
CA ILE A 183 0.92 -11.57 -6.07
C ILE A 183 0.72 -10.29 -6.89
N ILE A 184 1.74 -9.88 -7.62
CA ILE A 184 1.69 -8.64 -8.42
C ILE A 184 1.84 -9.01 -9.88
N GLU A 185 0.77 -8.83 -10.64
CA GLU A 185 0.78 -9.05 -12.08
C GLU A 185 1.33 -7.82 -12.81
N ASP A 186 2.09 -8.01 -13.90
CA ASP A 186 2.74 -6.93 -14.68
C ASP A 186 3.59 -6.00 -13.77
N ALA A 187 4.38 -6.55 -12.86
CA ALA A 187 5.17 -5.77 -11.89
C ALA A 187 6.18 -4.81 -12.55
N ASP A 188 6.61 -5.11 -13.78
CA ASP A 188 7.47 -4.25 -14.62
C ASP A 188 6.81 -2.92 -15.00
N ARG A 189 5.50 -2.82 -14.91
CA ARG A 189 4.73 -1.59 -15.16
C ARG A 189 4.57 -0.70 -13.94
N LEU A 190 4.98 -1.18 -12.78
CA LEU A 190 4.92 -0.44 -11.54
C LEU A 190 6.26 0.24 -11.24
N GLY A 191 6.20 1.43 -10.69
CA GLY A 191 7.40 2.11 -10.20
C GLY A 191 7.97 1.39 -8.96
N LEU A 192 9.30 1.45 -8.80
CA LEU A 192 9.99 0.80 -7.68
C LEU A 192 9.42 1.23 -6.32
N SER A 193 9.06 2.50 -6.16
CA SER A 193 8.43 3.00 -4.93
C SER A 193 7.08 2.36 -4.65
N GLN A 194 6.28 2.10 -5.69
CA GLN A 194 5.00 1.40 -5.56
C GLN A 194 5.20 -0.05 -5.14
N LEU A 195 6.17 -0.74 -5.74
CA LEU A 195 6.52 -2.11 -5.36
C LEU A 195 6.96 -2.20 -3.89
N TYR A 196 7.75 -1.23 -3.42
CA TYR A 196 8.13 -1.15 -2.00
C TYR A 196 6.93 -0.91 -1.09
N GLN A 197 6.00 -0.03 -1.48
CA GLN A 197 4.78 0.21 -0.72
C GLN A 197 3.90 -1.02 -0.66
N LEU A 198 3.68 -1.69 -1.80
CA LEU A 198 2.93 -2.95 -1.86
C LEU A 198 3.59 -4.05 -1.01
N ARG A 199 4.91 -4.19 -1.08
CA ARG A 199 5.65 -5.12 -0.24
C ARG A 199 5.44 -4.84 1.25
N GLY A 200 5.32 -3.57 1.62
CA GLY A 200 5.05 -3.17 3.00
C GLY A 200 3.63 -3.49 3.50
N ARG A 201 2.72 -3.94 2.62
CA ARG A 201 1.33 -4.28 2.96
C ARG A 201 1.12 -5.73 3.35
N VAL A 202 2.11 -6.56 3.19
CA VAL A 202 2.04 -7.93 3.66
C VAL A 202 2.80 -8.04 4.97
N GLY A 203 2.14 -8.69 5.90
CA GLY A 203 2.61 -8.80 7.27
C GLY A 203 3.76 -9.79 7.44
N LEU A 204 3.69 -10.59 8.40
CA LEU A 204 4.70 -11.44 8.98
C LEU A 204 5.07 -12.71 8.18
N SER A 205 4.69 -12.84 6.91
CA SER A 205 4.84 -14.07 6.17
C SER A 205 5.73 -14.05 4.94
N LEU A 206 6.11 -15.24 4.56
CA LEU A 206 7.32 -15.69 3.90
C LEU A 206 7.34 -15.63 2.36
N ILE A 207 6.28 -15.24 1.63
CA ILE A 207 6.29 -15.37 0.16
C ILE A 207 5.62 -14.21 -0.54
N HIS A 208 6.37 -13.46 -1.33
CA HIS A 208 5.87 -12.57 -2.37
C HIS A 208 6.14 -13.19 -3.73
N ILE A 209 5.14 -13.22 -4.58
CA ILE A 209 5.29 -13.54 -5.98
C ILE A 209 5.00 -12.27 -6.76
N SER A 210 6.02 -11.67 -7.36
CA SER A 210 5.88 -10.54 -8.28
C SER A 210 6.33 -10.98 -9.66
N GLU A 211 5.59 -10.57 -10.68
CA GLU A 211 5.79 -11.03 -12.02
C GLU A 211 6.15 -9.90 -13.00
N PRO A 212 7.30 -9.95 -13.70
CA PRO A 212 7.52 -9.16 -14.89
C PRO A 212 7.13 -9.96 -16.14
N THR A 213 6.30 -9.39 -16.99
CA THR A 213 6.00 -9.92 -18.34
C THR A 213 7.16 -9.74 -19.32
N ARG A 214 8.25 -9.08 -18.93
CA ARG A 214 9.53 -8.98 -19.64
C ARG A 214 10.68 -8.95 -18.66
N ARG A 215 11.76 -9.67 -18.99
CA ARG A 215 13.03 -9.60 -18.28
C ARG A 215 13.50 -8.15 -18.21
N SER A 216 13.35 -7.50 -17.08
CA SER A 216 14.14 -6.33 -16.72
C SER A 216 15.17 -6.79 -15.68
N TYR A 217 16.43 -6.77 -16.08
CA TYR A 217 17.54 -6.96 -15.16
C TYR A 217 17.57 -5.78 -14.22
N ILE A 218 17.38 -6.01 -12.94
CA ILE A 218 17.76 -5.07 -11.90
C ILE A 218 19.16 -5.51 -11.46
N SER A 219 20.16 -4.78 -11.96
CA SER A 219 21.53 -4.81 -11.44
C SER A 219 21.63 -3.94 -10.21
#